data_e03ec4c6006855cc206c4c5964835356
#
_entry.id   e03ec4c6006855cc206c4c5964835356
#
_cell.length_a   1.000
_cell.length_b   1.000
_cell.length_c   1.000
_cell.angle_alpha   90.00
_cell.angle_beta   90.00
_cell.angle_gamma   90.00
#
_symmetry.space_group_name_H-M   'P 1'
#
loop_
_entity.id
_entity.type
_entity.pdbx_description
1 polymer ?
#
loop_
_entity_poly.entity_id
_entity_poly.type
_entity_poly.pdbx_seq_one_letter_code
_entity_poly.pdbx_strand_id
1 'polypeptide(L)'
;MIISSYYSAAKYGAAGDGKTNDAPAIQHAIDDCHAAGGGTVFLEGGHTYYSSSLTLRSNVNLHLEKGAVLKASSELDSYFRPNKEKKDEGINRVGTPVTLKPSYVFLYAKDAENISVSGEGTIDGNYMAFVRRVSPYYVTGDFYPRPTMIYAEHCDHSVFRDITLTGAPFWTLHIAGCNDVGVFQLRIRNPLDTANSDGIDVDHSSNVRILGCHVECADDTICLKTTAGNQEYGPTENVIVSDCTLISTSAAIKIGTEGVGDFRNILVHHCIISRSNRGISVQIRDSGNVRNVVFSDIMIQTRRFADCWWGTAEPIAVTSLNRDDETVSGSISEVRFENITCCSENGVLIAADDPDKIRDLTFRNVDVTICSRTKWPKNRYDFRPGIRQGVEDIPTAGFFLRRTGKVTFDHCRARAEDGISLDGREFVREQEIQ
;
A
#
# COMPACT_ATOMS: atom_id res chain seq x y z
N MET A 1 -35.12 3.90 -20.26
CA MET A 1 -34.86 4.94 -19.24
C MET A 1 -34.52 4.18 -17.98
N ILE A 2 -33.24 4.01 -17.67
CA ILE A 2 -32.83 3.36 -16.42
C ILE A 2 -33.13 4.35 -15.32
N ILE A 3 -34.20 4.15 -14.56
CA ILE A 3 -34.45 4.90 -13.33
C ILE A 3 -33.40 4.41 -12.36
N SER A 4 -32.36 5.21 -12.11
CA SER A 4 -31.42 4.94 -11.03
C SER A 4 -32.22 4.88 -9.73
N SER A 5 -32.30 3.69 -9.15
CA SER A 5 -33.00 3.49 -7.89
C SER A 5 -32.17 4.04 -6.74
N TYR A 6 -32.76 4.95 -5.94
CA TYR A 6 -32.10 5.62 -4.83
C TYR A 6 -32.64 5.08 -3.51
N TYR A 7 -31.75 4.57 -2.66
CA TYR A 7 -32.07 4.00 -1.36
C TYR A 7 -31.40 4.84 -0.28
N SER A 8 -32.17 5.67 0.43
CA SER A 8 -31.67 6.48 1.54
C SER A 8 -31.58 5.65 2.80
N ALA A 9 -30.41 5.55 3.43
CA ALA A 9 -30.23 4.81 4.67
C ALA A 9 -31.16 5.30 5.80
N ALA A 10 -31.43 6.60 5.86
CA ALA A 10 -32.36 7.17 6.82
C ALA A 10 -33.79 6.62 6.67
N LYS A 11 -34.24 6.30 5.44
CA LYS A 11 -35.56 5.67 5.22
C LYS A 11 -35.62 4.22 5.71
N TYR A 12 -34.50 3.59 5.88
CA TYR A 12 -34.38 2.27 6.48
C TYR A 12 -34.16 2.31 7.99
N GLY A 13 -34.15 3.49 8.59
CA GLY A 13 -34.06 3.70 10.02
C GLY A 13 -32.64 3.97 10.53
N ALA A 14 -31.68 4.30 9.66
CA ALA A 14 -30.36 4.74 10.11
C ALA A 14 -30.49 6.07 10.86
N ALA A 15 -29.94 6.12 12.08
CA ALA A 15 -30.03 7.30 12.94
C ALA A 15 -29.05 8.39 12.57
N GLY A 16 -27.85 8.03 12.12
CA GLY A 16 -26.80 8.98 11.75
C GLY A 16 -26.33 9.89 12.88
N ASP A 17 -26.48 9.44 14.14
CA ASP A 17 -26.21 10.21 15.36
C ASP A 17 -24.78 9.99 15.93
N GLY A 18 -24.00 9.16 15.28
CA GLY A 18 -22.63 8.80 15.67
C GLY A 18 -22.52 7.84 16.87
N LYS A 19 -23.62 7.25 17.32
CA LYS A 19 -23.72 6.39 18.51
C LYS A 19 -24.50 5.12 18.24
N THR A 20 -25.66 5.24 17.62
CA THR A 20 -26.50 4.10 17.25
C THR A 20 -25.80 3.26 16.20
N ASN A 21 -25.81 1.94 16.34
CA ASN A 21 -25.29 1.07 15.28
C ASN A 21 -26.24 1.06 14.09
N ASP A 22 -25.88 1.78 13.05
CA ASP A 22 -26.65 1.94 11.82
C ASP A 22 -26.45 0.79 10.82
N ALA A 23 -25.58 -0.17 11.11
CA ALA A 23 -25.29 -1.26 10.18
C ALA A 23 -26.53 -2.06 9.75
N PRO A 24 -27.49 -2.41 10.62
CA PRO A 24 -28.68 -3.13 10.18
C PRO A 24 -29.51 -2.35 9.15
N ALA A 25 -29.67 -1.04 9.35
CA ALA A 25 -30.43 -0.17 8.42
C ALA A 25 -29.70 0.00 7.09
N ILE A 26 -28.39 0.27 7.13
CA ILE A 26 -27.58 0.43 5.92
C ILE A 26 -27.51 -0.89 5.14
N GLN A 27 -27.31 -2.02 5.82
CA GLN A 27 -27.26 -3.33 5.18
C GLN A 27 -28.57 -3.70 4.52
N HIS A 28 -29.71 -3.40 5.18
CA HIS A 28 -31.03 -3.64 4.59
C HIS A 28 -31.23 -2.80 3.30
N ALA A 29 -30.80 -1.53 3.30
CA ALA A 29 -30.82 -0.71 2.10
C ALA A 29 -29.95 -1.27 0.97
N ILE A 30 -28.76 -1.81 1.30
CA ILE A 30 -27.87 -2.46 0.34
C ILE A 30 -28.51 -3.74 -0.23
N ASP A 31 -29.08 -4.58 0.63
CA ASP A 31 -29.69 -5.84 0.21
C ASP A 31 -30.94 -5.64 -0.66
N ASP A 32 -31.80 -4.66 -0.31
CA ASP A 32 -32.98 -4.30 -1.12
C ASP A 32 -32.57 -3.69 -2.46
N CYS A 33 -31.56 -2.81 -2.46
CA CYS A 33 -31.01 -2.23 -3.68
C CYS A 33 -30.49 -3.33 -4.63
N HIS A 34 -29.73 -4.27 -4.10
CA HIS A 34 -29.24 -5.43 -4.84
C HIS A 34 -30.38 -6.30 -5.38
N ALA A 35 -31.35 -6.64 -4.53
CA ALA A 35 -32.49 -7.47 -4.92
C ALA A 35 -33.36 -6.83 -6.03
N ALA A 36 -33.39 -5.51 -6.09
CA ALA A 36 -34.06 -4.75 -7.16
C ALA A 36 -33.25 -4.62 -8.45
N GLY A 37 -32.07 -5.25 -8.52
CA GLY A 37 -31.19 -5.24 -9.70
C GLY A 37 -30.06 -4.22 -9.65
N GLY A 38 -29.94 -3.45 -8.55
CA GLY A 38 -28.87 -2.48 -8.33
C GLY A 38 -29.34 -1.03 -8.24
N GLY A 39 -28.41 -0.15 -7.92
CA GLY A 39 -28.66 1.27 -7.73
C GLY A 39 -27.67 1.93 -6.78
N THR A 40 -28.13 2.98 -6.10
CA THR A 40 -27.29 3.72 -5.16
C THR A 40 -27.93 3.78 -3.77
N VAL A 41 -27.17 3.36 -2.77
CA VAL A 41 -27.51 3.54 -1.35
C VAL A 41 -26.83 4.81 -0.85
N PHE A 42 -27.60 5.74 -0.33
CA PHE A 42 -27.11 7.04 0.13
C PHE A 42 -26.98 7.10 1.64
N LEU A 43 -25.81 7.59 2.08
CA LEU A 43 -25.57 8.11 3.41
C LEU A 43 -25.59 9.64 3.31
N GLU A 44 -26.61 10.25 3.88
CA GLU A 44 -26.88 11.68 3.74
C GLU A 44 -25.84 12.54 4.47
N GLY A 45 -25.55 13.72 3.88
CA GLY A 45 -24.59 14.66 4.41
C GLY A 45 -24.96 15.23 5.79
N GLY A 46 -23.92 15.57 6.59
CA GLY A 46 -24.10 16.15 7.93
C GLY A 46 -24.40 15.12 9.03
N HIS A 47 -24.40 13.84 8.72
CA HIS A 47 -24.64 12.74 9.65
C HIS A 47 -23.38 11.90 9.88
N THR A 48 -23.28 11.29 11.07
CA THR A 48 -22.26 10.30 11.39
C THR A 48 -22.93 8.95 11.64
N TYR A 49 -22.76 8.03 10.71
CA TYR A 49 -23.29 6.67 10.79
C TYR A 49 -22.26 5.79 11.49
N TYR A 50 -22.51 5.43 12.76
CA TYR A 50 -21.68 4.48 13.49
C TYR A 50 -22.09 3.07 13.10
N SER A 51 -21.18 2.24 12.63
CA SER A 51 -21.54 0.99 11.97
C SER A 51 -20.58 -0.15 12.31
N SER A 52 -21.14 -1.32 12.57
CA SER A 52 -20.43 -2.58 12.44
C SER A 52 -20.19 -2.92 10.96
N SER A 53 -19.66 -4.10 10.65
CA SER A 53 -19.35 -4.50 9.27
C SER A 53 -20.55 -4.39 8.34
N LEU A 54 -20.26 -3.99 7.10
CA LEU A 54 -21.22 -3.99 5.99
C LEU A 54 -20.70 -4.90 4.86
N THR A 55 -21.61 -5.61 4.22
CA THR A 55 -21.34 -6.41 3.02
C THR A 55 -21.85 -5.67 1.79
N LEU A 56 -20.93 -5.32 0.90
CA LEU A 56 -21.28 -4.73 -0.40
C LEU A 56 -21.81 -5.84 -1.34
N ARG A 57 -22.78 -5.50 -2.17
CA ARG A 57 -23.45 -6.42 -3.09
C ARG A 57 -23.28 -5.99 -4.54
N SER A 58 -23.37 -6.95 -5.44
CA SER A 58 -23.28 -6.69 -6.88
C SER A 58 -24.28 -5.63 -7.34
N ASN A 59 -23.85 -4.77 -8.26
CA ASN A 59 -24.61 -3.67 -8.84
C ASN A 59 -25.01 -2.57 -7.85
N VAL A 60 -24.39 -2.48 -6.67
CA VAL A 60 -24.69 -1.46 -5.66
C VAL A 60 -23.55 -0.46 -5.54
N ASN A 61 -23.90 0.83 -5.58
CA ASN A 61 -23.03 1.92 -5.21
C ASN A 61 -23.38 2.38 -3.79
N LEU A 62 -22.43 2.25 -2.85
CA LEU A 62 -22.51 2.90 -1.53
C LEU A 62 -21.98 4.33 -1.68
N HIS A 63 -22.88 5.31 -1.63
CA HIS A 63 -22.56 6.72 -1.84
C HIS A 63 -22.63 7.51 -0.54
N LEU A 64 -21.54 8.16 -0.16
CA LEU A 64 -21.48 9.06 0.98
C LEU A 64 -21.52 10.50 0.49
N GLU A 65 -22.59 11.21 0.80
CA GLU A 65 -22.69 12.63 0.46
C GLU A 65 -21.65 13.46 1.22
N LYS A 66 -21.41 14.66 0.72
CA LYS A 66 -20.51 15.61 1.36
C LYS A 66 -20.90 15.88 2.80
N GLY A 67 -19.94 15.64 3.73
CA GLY A 67 -20.17 15.78 5.16
C GLY A 67 -20.81 14.57 5.84
N ALA A 68 -21.13 13.50 5.10
CA ALA A 68 -21.45 12.21 5.69
C ALA A 68 -20.17 11.53 6.23
N VAL A 69 -20.28 10.89 7.39
CA VAL A 69 -19.21 10.09 7.98
C VAL A 69 -19.74 8.70 8.26
N LEU A 70 -19.14 7.68 7.66
CA LEU A 70 -19.34 6.27 8.03
C LEU A 70 -18.22 5.86 8.97
N LYS A 71 -18.53 5.74 10.27
CA LYS A 71 -17.55 5.45 11.31
C LYS A 71 -17.61 4.01 11.77
N ALA A 72 -16.48 3.33 11.75
CA ALA A 72 -16.36 1.95 12.17
C ALA A 72 -16.60 1.76 13.68
N SER A 73 -17.33 0.71 14.04
CA SER A 73 -17.59 0.33 15.43
C SER A 73 -16.30 -0.05 16.16
N SER A 74 -16.25 0.22 17.47
CA SER A 74 -15.17 -0.26 18.35
C SER A 74 -15.34 -1.73 18.75
N GLU A 75 -16.49 -2.35 18.45
CA GLU A 75 -16.88 -3.69 18.92
C GLU A 75 -16.45 -4.76 17.93
N LEU A 76 -15.29 -5.40 18.15
CA LEU A 76 -14.73 -6.42 17.27
C LEU A 76 -15.67 -7.60 16.98
N ASP A 77 -16.45 -8.02 17.95
CA ASP A 77 -17.38 -9.13 17.77
C ASP A 77 -18.48 -8.85 16.75
N SER A 78 -18.66 -7.56 16.40
CA SER A 78 -19.61 -7.11 15.39
C SER A 78 -19.04 -7.09 13.96
N TYR A 79 -17.77 -7.48 13.80
CA TYR A 79 -17.10 -7.45 12.50
C TYR A 79 -17.22 -8.78 11.75
N PHE A 80 -17.34 -8.67 10.43
CA PHE A 80 -17.27 -9.82 9.53
C PHE A 80 -15.86 -10.44 9.57
N ARG A 81 -15.81 -11.77 9.57
CA ARG A 81 -14.58 -12.55 9.64
C ARG A 81 -14.45 -13.43 8.39
N PRO A 82 -13.72 -13.01 7.34
CA PRO A 82 -13.47 -13.82 6.16
C PRO A 82 -12.78 -15.14 6.50
N ASN A 83 -11.89 -15.12 7.48
CA ASN A 83 -11.15 -16.29 7.94
C ASN A 83 -11.55 -16.65 9.38
N LYS A 84 -12.53 -17.55 9.52
CA LYS A 84 -13.06 -17.97 10.84
C LYS A 84 -12.17 -18.97 11.58
N GLU A 85 -11.26 -19.63 10.86
CA GLU A 85 -10.45 -20.72 11.42
C GLU A 85 -9.19 -20.21 12.15
N LYS A 86 -8.77 -18.97 11.91
CA LYS A 86 -7.64 -18.38 12.59
C LYS A 86 -8.02 -17.77 13.92
N LYS A 87 -7.43 -18.31 14.98
CA LYS A 87 -7.24 -17.57 16.23
C LYS A 87 -6.29 -16.41 15.93
N ASP A 88 -6.57 -15.25 16.55
CA ASP A 88 -5.80 -14.02 16.44
C ASP A 88 -4.37 -14.19 17.01
N GLU A 89 -3.61 -15.12 16.48
CA GLU A 89 -2.23 -15.31 16.85
C GLU A 89 -1.42 -14.20 16.22
N GLY A 90 -1.01 -13.29 17.09
CA GLY A 90 -0.29 -12.07 16.86
C GLY A 90 0.61 -12.10 15.64
N ILE A 91 0.20 -11.36 14.65
CA ILE A 91 0.96 -11.14 13.44
C ILE A 91 1.94 -10.01 13.73
N ASN A 92 3.12 -10.15 13.19
CA ASN A 92 4.25 -9.25 13.18
C ASN A 92 5.25 -9.39 14.32
N ARG A 93 5.82 -10.56 14.35
CA ARG A 93 7.26 -10.60 14.58
C ARG A 93 7.95 -10.42 13.22
N VAL A 94 9.01 -9.65 13.17
CA VAL A 94 9.86 -9.54 11.99
C VAL A 94 10.11 -10.93 11.40
N GLY A 95 9.68 -11.16 10.16
CA GLY A 95 9.81 -12.45 9.49
C GLY A 95 8.54 -13.32 9.45
N THR A 96 7.47 -12.97 10.14
CA THR A 96 6.20 -13.72 10.00
C THR A 96 5.41 -13.15 8.83
N PRO A 97 5.04 -13.96 7.84
CA PRO A 97 4.32 -13.45 6.68
C PRO A 97 2.94 -12.90 7.09
N VAL A 98 2.68 -11.65 6.75
CA VAL A 98 1.32 -11.07 6.73
C VAL A 98 0.61 -11.63 5.49
N THR A 99 0.37 -12.95 5.49
CA THR A 99 0.13 -13.67 4.25
C THR A 99 -1.29 -14.19 4.12
N LEU A 100 -2.12 -13.87 5.09
CA LEU A 100 -3.43 -14.51 5.18
C LEU A 100 -4.54 -13.49 4.93
N LYS A 101 -5.69 -14.01 4.52
CA LYS A 101 -6.92 -13.20 4.41
C LYS A 101 -7.19 -12.47 5.72
N PRO A 102 -7.75 -11.25 5.69
CA PRO A 102 -8.04 -10.46 6.88
C PRO A 102 -8.87 -11.23 7.92
N SER A 103 -8.52 -11.08 9.21
CA SER A 103 -9.30 -11.68 10.30
C SER A 103 -10.62 -10.95 10.55
N TYR A 104 -10.62 -9.63 10.39
CA TYR A 104 -11.78 -8.75 10.58
C TYR A 104 -11.82 -7.71 9.47
N VAL A 105 -13.01 -7.40 8.98
CA VAL A 105 -13.21 -6.44 7.88
C VAL A 105 -14.37 -5.53 8.18
N PHE A 106 -14.22 -4.24 7.90
CA PHE A 106 -15.28 -3.26 8.07
C PHE A 106 -16.24 -3.24 6.87
N LEU A 107 -15.75 -2.93 5.67
CA LEU A 107 -16.52 -3.03 4.43
C LEU A 107 -16.02 -4.22 3.63
N TYR A 108 -16.86 -5.18 3.38
CA TYR A 108 -16.51 -6.43 2.70
C TYR A 108 -17.31 -6.63 1.43
N ALA A 109 -16.64 -7.03 0.37
CA ALA A 109 -17.25 -7.56 -0.84
C ALA A 109 -16.56 -8.87 -1.20
N LYS A 110 -17.32 -9.85 -1.65
CA LYS A 110 -16.80 -11.11 -2.18
C LYS A 110 -17.66 -11.63 -3.30
N ASP A 111 -17.00 -12.16 -4.35
CA ASP A 111 -17.67 -12.75 -5.52
C ASP A 111 -18.75 -11.80 -6.08
N ALA A 112 -18.46 -10.49 -6.13
CA ALA A 112 -19.40 -9.45 -6.52
C ALA A 112 -18.96 -8.72 -7.79
N GLU A 113 -19.94 -8.24 -8.54
CA GLU A 113 -19.72 -7.49 -9.79
C GLU A 113 -20.30 -6.08 -9.69
N ASN A 114 -19.66 -5.12 -10.37
CA ASN A 114 -20.14 -3.75 -10.49
C ASN A 114 -20.39 -3.07 -9.12
N ILE A 115 -19.54 -3.33 -8.13
CA ILE A 115 -19.64 -2.63 -6.84
C ILE A 115 -18.96 -1.26 -6.94
N SER A 116 -19.48 -0.30 -6.21
CA SER A 116 -18.78 0.96 -6.03
C SER A 116 -18.96 1.56 -4.63
N VAL A 117 -17.91 2.31 -4.22
CA VAL A 117 -17.94 3.18 -3.05
C VAL A 117 -17.53 4.56 -3.52
N SER A 118 -18.42 5.53 -3.34
CA SER A 118 -18.23 6.83 -3.97
C SER A 118 -18.73 8.00 -3.11
N GLY A 119 -18.46 9.21 -3.55
CA GLY A 119 -18.97 10.44 -2.95
C GLY A 119 -17.90 11.31 -2.31
N GLU A 120 -18.30 12.43 -1.71
CA GLU A 120 -17.39 13.38 -1.07
C GLU A 120 -17.38 13.25 0.48
N GLY A 121 -17.99 12.18 1.01
CA GLY A 121 -18.01 11.88 2.44
C GLY A 121 -16.72 11.23 2.94
N THR A 122 -16.77 10.72 4.16
CA THR A 122 -15.62 10.12 4.84
C THR A 122 -15.96 8.74 5.39
N ILE A 123 -15.07 7.76 5.20
CA ILE A 123 -15.06 6.51 5.96
C ILE A 123 -13.95 6.62 7.00
N ASP A 124 -14.32 6.52 8.27
CA ASP A 124 -13.41 6.56 9.42
C ASP A 124 -13.28 5.16 10.04
N GLY A 125 -12.09 4.58 9.92
CA GLY A 125 -11.78 3.25 10.47
C GLY A 125 -11.69 3.21 11.99
N ASN A 126 -11.80 4.38 12.68
CA ASN A 126 -11.79 4.46 14.14
C ASN A 126 -10.56 3.81 14.80
N TYR A 127 -9.38 3.97 14.20
CA TYR A 127 -8.14 3.27 14.56
C TYR A 127 -7.81 3.34 16.06
N MET A 128 -8.14 4.44 16.73
CA MET A 128 -7.86 4.63 18.15
C MET A 128 -8.55 3.58 19.05
N ALA A 129 -9.65 2.98 18.58
CA ALA A 129 -10.32 1.90 19.29
C ALA A 129 -9.53 0.58 19.28
N PHE A 130 -8.63 0.40 18.29
CA PHE A 130 -7.90 -0.83 18.04
C PHE A 130 -6.40 -0.72 18.26
N VAL A 131 -5.87 0.50 18.31
CA VAL A 131 -4.43 0.76 18.41
C VAL A 131 -4.10 1.31 19.79
N ARG A 132 -3.20 0.62 20.52
CA ARG A 132 -2.63 1.12 21.78
C ARG A 132 -1.23 1.65 21.50
N ARG A 133 -0.89 2.82 21.99
CA ARG A 133 0.48 3.32 21.94
C ARG A 133 1.30 2.64 23.04
N VAL A 134 2.20 1.73 22.66
CA VAL A 134 3.07 1.00 23.59
C VAL A 134 4.49 1.54 23.55
N SER A 135 4.89 2.23 22.49
CA SER A 135 6.26 2.68 22.30
C SER A 135 6.32 4.21 22.25
N PRO A 136 7.31 4.84 22.89
CA PRO A 136 7.64 6.23 22.64
C PRO A 136 8.28 6.43 21.25
N TYR A 137 8.54 5.35 20.54
CA TYR A 137 9.06 5.34 19.18
C TYR A 137 7.95 5.42 18.18
N TYR A 138 8.31 5.82 16.99
CA TYR A 138 7.51 6.33 15.93
C TYR A 138 6.34 5.44 15.47
N VAL A 139 6.43 4.14 15.59
CA VAL A 139 5.38 3.24 15.13
C VAL A 139 4.87 2.39 16.28
N THR A 140 3.58 2.42 16.47
CA THR A 140 2.86 1.61 17.42
C THR A 140 2.32 0.38 16.71
N GLY A 141 2.71 -0.79 17.10
CA GLY A 141 2.33 -1.96 16.33
C GLY A 141 2.33 -3.27 17.07
N ASP A 142 1.46 -3.47 18.07
CA ASP A 142 1.22 -4.82 18.61
C ASP A 142 -0.24 -5.00 19.02
N PHE A 143 -1.17 -4.69 18.11
CA PHE A 143 -2.57 -4.65 18.50
C PHE A 143 -3.43 -5.39 17.51
N TYR A 144 -3.29 -6.68 17.50
CA TYR A 144 -4.20 -7.56 16.82
C TYR A 144 -5.22 -8.12 17.83
N PRO A 145 -6.44 -8.29 17.39
CA PRO A 145 -6.94 -8.08 16.03
C PRO A 145 -7.23 -6.62 15.70
N ARG A 146 -6.91 -6.21 14.45
CA ARG A 146 -7.23 -4.90 13.87
C ARG A 146 -7.98 -5.11 12.56
N PRO A 147 -9.14 -4.48 12.35
CA PRO A 147 -9.90 -4.65 11.10
C PRO A 147 -9.21 -4.01 9.89
N THR A 148 -9.21 -4.71 8.76
CA THR A 148 -9.04 -4.10 7.44
C THR A 148 -10.24 -3.22 7.15
N MET A 149 -10.00 -1.99 6.64
CA MET A 149 -11.11 -1.06 6.45
C MET A 149 -12.01 -1.47 5.30
N ILE A 150 -11.47 -1.71 4.10
CA ILE A 150 -12.22 -2.17 2.94
C ILE A 150 -11.49 -3.37 2.36
N TYR A 151 -12.17 -4.49 2.20
CA TYR A 151 -11.64 -5.69 1.58
C TYR A 151 -12.57 -6.16 0.46
N ALA A 152 -12.11 -6.02 -0.78
CA ALA A 152 -12.75 -6.57 -1.96
C ALA A 152 -12.03 -7.84 -2.37
N GLU A 153 -12.73 -8.97 -2.35
CA GLU A 153 -12.20 -10.29 -2.66
C GLU A 153 -12.93 -10.87 -3.85
N HIS A 154 -12.19 -11.17 -4.92
CA HIS A 154 -12.71 -11.79 -6.13
C HIS A 154 -13.91 -11.03 -6.70
N CYS A 155 -13.73 -9.74 -6.94
CA CYS A 155 -14.76 -8.84 -7.47
C CYS A 155 -14.37 -8.34 -8.85
N ASP A 156 -15.34 -8.21 -9.75
CA ASP A 156 -15.16 -7.68 -11.09
C ASP A 156 -15.81 -6.28 -11.23
N HIS A 157 -15.22 -5.44 -12.09
CA HIS A 157 -15.76 -4.10 -12.41
C HIS A 157 -16.05 -3.23 -11.20
N SER A 158 -15.07 -3.14 -10.29
CA SER A 158 -15.22 -2.40 -9.03
C SER A 158 -14.68 -0.97 -9.14
N VAL A 159 -15.36 0.00 -8.49
CA VAL A 159 -14.93 1.40 -8.50
C VAL A 159 -14.94 1.99 -7.10
N PHE A 160 -13.81 2.58 -6.69
CA PHE A 160 -13.63 3.36 -5.46
C PHE A 160 -13.24 4.80 -5.85
N ARG A 161 -14.07 5.81 -5.54
CA ARG A 161 -13.80 7.14 -6.06
C ARG A 161 -14.29 8.30 -5.21
N ASP A 162 -13.52 9.41 -5.26
CA ASP A 162 -13.85 10.74 -4.72
C ASP A 162 -13.98 10.82 -3.19
N ILE A 163 -13.90 9.72 -2.48
CA ILE A 163 -14.15 9.60 -1.04
C ILE A 163 -12.88 9.80 -0.22
N THR A 164 -13.05 10.23 1.02
CA THR A 164 -11.98 10.28 2.02
C THR A 164 -11.99 9.03 2.89
N LEU A 165 -10.85 8.34 3.01
CA LEU A 165 -10.62 7.22 3.92
C LEU A 165 -9.63 7.68 4.99
N THR A 166 -9.95 7.48 6.26
CA THR A 166 -9.09 7.93 7.37
C THR A 166 -9.13 6.98 8.55
N GLY A 167 -8.08 7.02 9.35
CA GLY A 167 -8.04 6.30 10.62
C GLY A 167 -8.13 4.78 10.47
N ALA A 168 -7.55 4.21 9.41
CA ALA A 168 -7.51 2.76 9.24
C ALA A 168 -6.70 2.10 10.35
N PRO A 169 -7.27 1.10 11.06
CA PRO A 169 -6.52 0.37 12.08
C PRO A 169 -5.48 -0.57 11.48
N PHE A 170 -5.71 -1.03 10.26
CA PHE A 170 -4.89 -1.93 9.46
C PHE A 170 -4.97 -1.49 8.00
N TRP A 171 -4.72 -2.32 7.01
CA TRP A 171 -4.79 -1.98 5.57
C TRP A 171 -6.10 -1.25 5.22
N THR A 172 -5.96 -0.16 4.47
CA THR A 172 -7.11 0.73 4.21
C THR A 172 -8.00 0.20 3.09
N LEU A 173 -7.45 0.01 1.89
CA LEU A 173 -8.16 -0.56 0.75
C LEU A 173 -7.39 -1.76 0.22
N HIS A 174 -7.86 -2.96 0.50
CA HIS A 174 -7.28 -4.21 0.06
C HIS A 174 -8.13 -4.82 -1.07
N ILE A 175 -7.56 -4.92 -2.24
CA ILE A 175 -8.18 -5.43 -3.48
C ILE A 175 -7.50 -6.77 -3.78
N ALA A 176 -8.21 -7.89 -3.56
CA ALA A 176 -7.64 -9.23 -3.66
C ALA A 176 -8.38 -10.09 -4.69
N GLY A 177 -7.65 -10.60 -5.68
CA GLY A 177 -8.22 -11.45 -6.72
C GLY A 177 -9.24 -10.76 -7.62
N CYS A 178 -9.20 -9.44 -7.70
CA CYS A 178 -10.17 -8.63 -8.44
C CYS A 178 -9.70 -8.36 -9.87
N ASN A 179 -10.67 -8.10 -10.75
CA ASN A 179 -10.39 -7.75 -12.14
C ASN A 179 -11.18 -6.50 -12.56
N ASP A 180 -10.56 -5.65 -13.38
CA ASP A 180 -11.10 -4.36 -13.85
C ASP A 180 -11.54 -3.44 -12.69
N VAL A 181 -10.55 -2.99 -11.93
CA VAL A 181 -10.75 -2.11 -10.76
C VAL A 181 -10.29 -0.69 -11.05
N GLY A 182 -11.17 0.27 -10.77
CA GLY A 182 -10.88 1.68 -10.80
C GLY A 182 -10.77 2.29 -9.39
N VAL A 183 -9.65 2.96 -9.10
CA VAL A 183 -9.42 3.71 -7.87
C VAL A 183 -9.12 5.15 -8.26
N PHE A 184 -10.07 6.06 -8.06
CA PHE A 184 -9.98 7.40 -8.63
C PHE A 184 -10.15 8.48 -7.57
N GLN A 185 -9.20 9.42 -7.51
CA GLN A 185 -9.28 10.63 -6.69
C GLN A 185 -9.59 10.37 -5.20
N LEU A 186 -9.15 9.23 -4.67
CA LEU A 186 -9.24 8.96 -3.24
C LEU A 186 -8.34 9.89 -2.44
N ARG A 187 -8.82 10.27 -1.27
CA ARG A 187 -8.01 10.93 -0.23
C ARG A 187 -7.85 9.98 0.94
N ILE A 188 -6.70 9.34 1.06
CA ILE A 188 -6.38 8.49 2.20
C ILE A 188 -5.49 9.29 3.16
N ARG A 189 -5.94 9.42 4.41
CA ARG A 189 -5.23 10.16 5.46
C ARG A 189 -5.20 9.38 6.76
N ASN A 190 -4.24 8.49 6.84
CA ASN A 190 -4.00 7.73 8.06
C ASN A 190 -2.94 8.42 8.94
N PRO A 191 -2.96 8.18 10.26
CA PRO A 191 -1.88 8.61 11.13
C PRO A 191 -0.54 8.05 10.66
N LEU A 192 0.48 8.90 10.63
CA LEU A 192 1.82 8.51 10.18
C LEU A 192 2.62 7.70 11.21
N ASP A 193 1.98 7.23 12.27
CA ASP A 193 2.57 6.45 13.36
C ASP A 193 1.83 5.13 13.65
N THR A 194 0.95 4.69 12.75
CA THR A 194 0.20 3.44 12.90
C THR A 194 0.72 2.38 11.95
N ALA A 195 1.36 1.34 12.47
CA ALA A 195 1.89 0.24 11.66
C ALA A 195 0.81 -0.44 10.82
N ASN A 196 1.18 -0.86 9.63
CA ASN A 196 0.29 -1.55 8.69
C ASN A 196 -0.98 -0.76 8.34
N SER A 197 -0.90 0.55 8.33
CA SER A 197 -1.97 1.42 7.82
C SER A 197 -1.79 1.70 6.33
N ASP A 198 -1.39 0.67 5.57
CA ASP A 198 -1.19 0.73 4.13
C ASP A 198 -2.38 1.41 3.44
N GLY A 199 -2.12 2.16 2.38
CA GLY A 199 -3.16 2.93 1.70
C GLY A 199 -3.99 2.06 0.74
N ILE A 200 -3.37 1.56 -0.32
CA ILE A 200 -4.02 0.76 -1.35
C ILE A 200 -3.15 -0.47 -1.62
N ASP A 201 -3.66 -1.64 -1.27
CA ASP A 201 -3.03 -2.93 -1.53
C ASP A 201 -3.73 -3.62 -2.69
N VAL A 202 -2.99 -3.84 -3.78
CA VAL A 202 -3.44 -4.60 -4.94
C VAL A 202 -2.82 -5.98 -4.87
N ASP A 203 -3.62 -6.99 -4.59
CA ASP A 203 -3.18 -8.34 -4.27
C ASP A 203 -3.78 -9.35 -5.24
N HIS A 204 -2.95 -10.07 -5.99
CA HIS A 204 -3.41 -11.05 -6.99
C HIS A 204 -4.50 -10.52 -7.94
N SER A 205 -4.45 -9.25 -8.29
CA SER A 205 -5.50 -8.57 -9.06
C SER A 205 -4.99 -8.08 -10.42
N SER A 206 -5.89 -7.95 -11.36
CA SER A 206 -5.55 -7.59 -12.74
C SER A 206 -6.38 -6.41 -13.27
N ASN A 207 -5.82 -5.68 -14.26
CA ASN A 207 -6.49 -4.56 -14.92
C ASN A 207 -6.90 -3.45 -13.93
N VAL A 208 -5.98 -3.06 -13.04
CA VAL A 208 -6.22 -2.08 -11.98
C VAL A 208 -5.70 -0.70 -12.39
N ARG A 209 -6.50 0.33 -12.19
CA ARG A 209 -6.15 1.72 -12.45
C ARG A 209 -6.28 2.55 -11.18
N ILE A 210 -5.18 3.17 -10.73
CA ILE A 210 -5.12 4.05 -9.55
C ILE A 210 -4.72 5.43 -10.03
N LEU A 211 -5.66 6.37 -10.08
CA LEU A 211 -5.47 7.66 -10.74
C LEU A 211 -5.85 8.85 -9.85
N GLY A 212 -4.97 9.85 -9.75
CA GLY A 212 -5.24 11.11 -9.10
C GLY A 212 -5.46 11.03 -7.58
N CYS A 213 -4.93 9.99 -6.92
CA CYS A 213 -5.11 9.80 -5.49
C CYS A 213 -4.11 10.61 -4.66
N HIS A 214 -4.56 11.05 -3.48
CA HIS A 214 -3.69 11.57 -2.44
C HIS A 214 -3.65 10.59 -1.27
N VAL A 215 -2.45 10.06 -0.94
CA VAL A 215 -2.31 9.02 0.09
C VAL A 215 -1.24 9.39 1.10
N GLU A 216 -1.64 9.46 2.37
CA GLU A 216 -0.76 9.61 3.53
C GLU A 216 -0.98 8.43 4.50
N CYS A 217 0.07 7.67 4.83
CA CYS A 217 -0.01 6.56 5.79
C CYS A 217 1.34 6.22 6.43
N ALA A 218 1.32 5.43 7.48
CA ALA A 218 2.53 5.04 8.19
C ALA A 218 3.21 3.79 7.60
N ASP A 219 2.56 3.11 6.71
CA ASP A 219 3.14 2.00 5.95
C ASP A 219 3.08 2.30 4.45
N ASP A 220 2.99 1.34 3.56
CA ASP A 220 3.09 1.56 2.12
C ASP A 220 1.86 2.30 1.57
N THR A 221 2.04 3.37 0.75
CA THR A 221 0.85 4.10 0.25
C THR A 221 0.15 3.35 -0.86
N ILE A 222 0.88 2.82 -1.84
CA ILE A 222 0.38 1.95 -2.89
C ILE A 222 1.29 0.73 -2.94
N CYS A 223 0.74 -0.43 -2.62
CA CYS A 223 1.49 -1.67 -2.57
C CYS A 223 0.89 -2.73 -3.48
N LEU A 224 1.71 -3.29 -4.35
CA LEU A 224 1.33 -4.44 -5.16
C LEU A 224 1.86 -5.69 -4.47
N LYS A 225 0.98 -6.64 -4.20
CA LYS A 225 1.25 -7.86 -3.44
C LYS A 225 0.79 -9.10 -4.21
N THR A 226 1.32 -10.24 -3.82
CA THR A 226 0.78 -11.57 -4.13
C THR A 226 0.91 -12.41 -2.87
N THR A 227 -0.11 -12.28 -1.99
CA THR A 227 -0.09 -12.92 -0.67
C THR A 227 -0.42 -14.41 -0.75
N ALA A 228 0.16 -15.23 0.12
CA ALA A 228 -0.10 -16.68 0.15
C ALA A 228 -1.57 -17.03 0.44
N GLY A 229 -2.30 -16.13 1.11
CA GLY A 229 -3.72 -16.32 1.41
C GLY A 229 -4.65 -16.16 0.21
N ASN A 230 -4.17 -15.58 -0.90
CA ASN A 230 -4.92 -15.27 -2.11
C ASN A 230 -4.28 -15.85 -3.38
N GLN A 231 -3.33 -16.78 -3.23
CA GLN A 231 -2.55 -17.34 -4.35
C GLN A 231 -3.38 -18.02 -5.45
N GLU A 232 -4.60 -18.42 -5.13
CA GLU A 232 -5.54 -19.01 -6.09
C GLU A 232 -5.96 -18.05 -7.20
N TYR A 233 -5.81 -16.73 -7.01
CA TYR A 233 -6.27 -15.71 -7.96
C TYR A 233 -5.23 -15.34 -9.03
N GLY A 234 -4.02 -15.90 -8.99
CA GLY A 234 -3.01 -15.72 -10.03
C GLY A 234 -2.07 -14.53 -9.78
N PRO A 235 -1.49 -13.93 -10.82
CA PRO A 235 -0.53 -12.83 -10.69
C PRO A 235 -1.20 -11.49 -10.36
N THR A 236 -0.39 -10.53 -9.91
CA THR A 236 -0.77 -9.12 -9.96
C THR A 236 -0.25 -8.51 -11.26
N GLU A 237 -1.16 -8.09 -12.15
CA GLU A 237 -0.77 -7.66 -13.48
C GLU A 237 -1.65 -6.57 -14.11
N ASN A 238 -1.11 -5.91 -15.16
CA ASN A 238 -1.81 -4.87 -15.90
C ASN A 238 -2.27 -3.72 -14.97
N VAL A 239 -1.35 -3.20 -14.16
CA VAL A 239 -1.61 -2.14 -13.18
C VAL A 239 -1.08 -0.81 -13.68
N ILE A 240 -1.89 0.23 -13.63
CA ILE A 240 -1.50 1.61 -13.91
C ILE A 240 -1.70 2.44 -12.65
N VAL A 241 -0.64 3.17 -12.26
CA VAL A 241 -0.69 4.18 -11.19
C VAL A 241 -0.25 5.51 -11.78
N SER A 242 -1.09 6.54 -11.73
CA SER A 242 -0.69 7.86 -12.23
C SER A 242 -1.29 9.04 -11.47
N ASP A 243 -0.63 10.19 -11.61
CA ASP A 243 -1.08 11.51 -11.12
C ASP A 243 -1.34 11.53 -9.60
N CYS A 244 -0.62 10.69 -8.83
CA CYS A 244 -0.79 10.55 -7.40
C CYS A 244 0.21 11.40 -6.60
N THR A 245 -0.22 11.84 -5.42
CA THR A 245 0.65 12.48 -4.42
C THR A 245 0.72 11.58 -3.18
N LEU A 246 1.95 11.17 -2.80
CA LEU A 246 2.16 10.08 -1.87
C LEU A 246 3.10 10.49 -0.73
N ILE A 247 2.73 10.15 0.51
CA ILE A 247 3.54 10.36 1.71
C ILE A 247 3.49 9.09 2.57
N SER A 248 4.63 8.43 2.75
CA SER A 248 4.75 7.22 3.55
C SER A 248 5.89 7.30 4.54
N THR A 249 5.71 6.73 5.71
CA THR A 249 6.82 6.50 6.63
C THR A 249 7.52 5.15 6.43
N SER A 250 7.03 4.36 5.48
CA SER A 250 7.65 3.14 4.93
C SER A 250 8.01 3.36 3.46
N ALA A 251 7.26 2.87 2.50
CA ALA A 251 7.49 3.09 1.07
C ALA A 251 6.27 3.71 0.38
N ALA A 252 6.50 4.75 -0.44
CA ALA A 252 5.39 5.38 -1.13
C ALA A 252 4.81 4.44 -2.19
N ILE A 253 5.64 3.82 -3.02
CA ILE A 253 5.21 2.82 -4.00
C ILE A 253 6.01 1.56 -3.74
N LYS A 254 5.32 0.42 -3.64
CA LYS A 254 5.98 -0.85 -3.35
C LYS A 254 5.44 -1.99 -4.20
N ILE A 255 6.34 -2.87 -4.62
CA ILE A 255 6.05 -4.21 -5.16
C ILE A 255 6.66 -5.21 -4.18
N GLY A 256 5.82 -6.05 -3.59
CA GLY A 256 6.19 -6.99 -2.52
C GLY A 256 5.94 -6.40 -1.11
N THR A 257 6.58 -6.88 -0.03
CA THR A 257 7.49 -8.03 0.04
C THR A 257 6.79 -9.38 -0.09
N GLU A 258 5.48 -9.43 0.16
CA GLU A 258 4.65 -10.60 -0.08
C GLU A 258 4.54 -10.83 -1.58
N GLY A 259 5.21 -11.89 -2.05
CA GLY A 259 5.41 -12.13 -3.47
C GLY A 259 5.48 -13.62 -3.78
N VAL A 260 4.43 -14.40 -3.48
CA VAL A 260 4.39 -15.83 -3.84
C VAL A 260 4.03 -16.05 -5.31
N GLY A 261 3.33 -15.10 -5.94
CA GLY A 261 3.00 -15.06 -7.35
C GLY A 261 3.74 -13.95 -8.11
N ASP A 262 3.62 -13.94 -9.43
CA ASP A 262 4.30 -13.00 -10.31
C ASP A 262 3.66 -11.59 -10.32
N PHE A 263 4.49 -10.60 -10.63
CA PHE A 263 4.11 -9.21 -10.90
C PHE A 263 4.54 -8.86 -12.33
N ARG A 264 3.62 -8.36 -13.15
CA ARG A 264 3.96 -8.04 -14.55
C ARG A 264 3.08 -6.97 -15.18
N ASN A 265 3.63 -6.30 -16.20
CA ASN A 265 2.91 -5.26 -16.96
C ASN A 265 2.43 -4.13 -16.03
N ILE A 266 3.35 -3.48 -15.33
CA ILE A 266 3.06 -2.43 -14.35
C ILE A 266 3.63 -1.11 -14.86
N LEU A 267 2.80 -0.09 -14.88
CA LEU A 267 3.19 1.28 -15.26
C LEU A 267 2.87 2.24 -14.11
N VAL A 268 3.88 2.93 -13.61
CA VAL A 268 3.74 3.97 -12.58
C VAL A 268 4.34 5.26 -13.12
N HIS A 269 3.55 6.33 -13.23
CA HIS A 269 4.05 7.57 -13.82
C HIS A 269 3.37 8.84 -13.28
N HIS A 270 3.99 10.01 -13.55
CA HIS A 270 3.47 11.34 -13.17
C HIS A 270 3.11 11.46 -11.68
N CYS A 271 3.89 10.87 -10.79
CA CYS A 271 3.62 10.91 -9.36
C CYS A 271 4.58 11.86 -8.63
N ILE A 272 4.09 12.43 -7.53
CA ILE A 272 4.90 13.18 -6.57
C ILE A 272 4.96 12.39 -5.26
N ILE A 273 6.15 11.95 -4.91
CA ILE A 273 6.45 11.32 -3.63
C ILE A 273 7.15 12.36 -2.77
N SER A 274 6.54 12.73 -1.66
CA SER A 274 7.08 13.76 -0.79
C SER A 274 7.23 13.27 0.65
N ARG A 275 8.31 13.67 1.31
CA ARG A 275 8.56 13.38 2.73
C ARG A 275 8.40 11.91 3.12
N SER A 276 8.64 10.99 2.20
CA SER A 276 8.54 9.54 2.46
C SER A 276 9.84 8.97 3.01
N ASN A 277 9.78 7.82 3.68
CA ASN A 277 11.01 7.16 4.11
C ASN A 277 11.67 6.46 2.93
N ARG A 278 10.92 5.64 2.16
CA ARG A 278 11.33 5.18 0.83
C ARG A 278 10.42 5.77 -0.23
N GLY A 279 11.00 6.03 -1.40
CA GLY A 279 10.23 6.45 -2.56
C GLY A 279 9.59 5.25 -3.27
N ILE A 280 10.34 4.57 -4.10
CA ILE A 280 9.93 3.38 -4.84
C ILE A 280 10.67 2.17 -4.27
N SER A 281 9.95 1.09 -3.98
CA SER A 281 10.52 -0.17 -3.49
C SER A 281 10.04 -1.34 -4.33
N VAL A 282 10.97 -2.06 -4.97
CA VAL A 282 10.72 -3.36 -5.60
C VAL A 282 11.46 -4.39 -4.76
N GLN A 283 10.75 -5.07 -3.87
CA GLN A 283 11.36 -5.91 -2.85
C GLN A 283 10.73 -7.30 -2.83
N ILE A 284 11.40 -8.26 -3.44
CA ILE A 284 10.97 -9.65 -3.46
C ILE A 284 11.66 -10.44 -2.35
N ARG A 285 10.85 -11.20 -1.61
CA ARG A 285 11.28 -12.06 -0.50
C ARG A 285 10.79 -13.51 -0.66
N ASP A 286 9.83 -13.72 -1.55
CA ASP A 286 9.20 -15.01 -1.84
C ASP A 286 9.44 -15.38 -3.31
N SER A 287 8.85 -16.47 -3.79
CA SER A 287 9.16 -17.10 -5.09
C SER A 287 8.68 -16.37 -6.35
N GLY A 288 7.82 -15.36 -6.22
CA GLY A 288 7.26 -14.63 -7.36
C GLY A 288 8.28 -13.74 -8.06
N ASN A 289 8.09 -13.54 -9.35
CA ASN A 289 8.97 -12.75 -10.20
C ASN A 289 8.36 -11.41 -10.56
N VAL A 290 9.22 -10.41 -10.77
CA VAL A 290 8.84 -9.08 -11.27
C VAL A 290 9.38 -8.89 -12.66
N ARG A 291 8.51 -8.55 -13.63
CA ARG A 291 8.93 -8.27 -15.01
C ARG A 291 8.05 -7.26 -15.73
N ASN A 292 8.64 -6.60 -16.72
CA ASN A 292 7.97 -5.59 -17.54
C ASN A 292 7.31 -4.49 -16.69
N VAL A 293 8.13 -3.75 -15.94
CA VAL A 293 7.71 -2.67 -15.05
C VAL A 293 8.37 -1.36 -15.45
N VAL A 294 7.61 -0.30 -15.51
CA VAL A 294 8.11 1.05 -15.81
C VAL A 294 7.69 2.02 -14.73
N PHE A 295 8.68 2.75 -14.20
CA PHE A 295 8.49 3.91 -13.35
C PHE A 295 9.01 5.14 -14.14
N SER A 296 8.14 6.12 -14.43
CA SER A 296 8.56 7.28 -15.21
C SER A 296 7.96 8.60 -14.72
N ASP A 297 8.70 9.68 -14.97
CA ASP A 297 8.21 11.04 -14.72
C ASP A 297 7.77 11.25 -13.25
N ILE A 298 8.65 10.88 -12.31
CA ILE A 298 8.36 10.91 -10.86
C ILE A 298 9.31 11.85 -10.13
N MET A 299 8.77 12.70 -9.27
CA MET A 299 9.55 13.49 -8.32
C MET A 299 9.55 12.83 -6.96
N ILE A 300 10.74 12.60 -6.38
CA ILE A 300 10.92 11.88 -5.12
C ILE A 300 11.65 12.75 -4.09
N GLN A 301 11.04 12.89 -2.92
CA GLN A 301 11.71 13.43 -1.73
C GLN A 301 11.64 12.40 -0.60
N THR A 302 12.79 11.89 -0.17
CA THR A 302 12.85 10.97 0.96
C THR A 302 13.60 11.57 2.15
N ARG A 303 13.17 11.16 3.34
CA ARG A 303 13.79 11.48 4.62
C ARG A 303 13.56 10.37 5.63
N ARG A 304 14.42 10.22 6.60
CA ARG A 304 14.18 9.28 7.70
C ARG A 304 13.14 9.81 8.68
N PHE A 305 12.27 8.93 9.15
CA PHE A 305 11.27 9.23 10.19
C PHE A 305 11.69 8.70 11.57
N ALA A 306 12.25 7.50 11.60
CA ALA A 306 12.69 6.84 12.81
C ALA A 306 13.88 5.93 12.53
N ASP A 307 14.63 5.56 13.56
CA ASP A 307 15.76 4.64 13.42
C ASP A 307 15.31 3.16 13.44
N CYS A 308 14.12 2.88 13.97
CA CYS A 308 13.62 1.52 14.15
C CYS A 308 12.69 1.04 13.02
N TRP A 309 12.11 1.94 12.23
CA TRP A 309 11.13 1.58 11.20
C TRP A 309 11.79 1.22 9.86
N TRP A 310 10.98 0.87 8.87
CA TRP A 310 11.46 0.41 7.57
C TRP A 310 12.12 1.52 6.77
N GLY A 311 13.29 1.22 6.20
CA GLY A 311 14.00 2.11 5.28
C GLY A 311 14.97 3.07 5.96
N THR A 312 15.93 3.54 5.17
CA THR A 312 16.93 4.53 5.55
C THR A 312 16.94 5.73 4.61
N ALA A 313 15.78 6.09 4.09
CA ALA A 313 15.52 7.18 3.13
C ALA A 313 16.03 6.90 1.70
N GLU A 314 16.07 5.65 1.28
CA GLU A 314 16.40 5.29 -0.10
C GLU A 314 15.30 5.83 -1.06
N PRO A 315 15.65 6.62 -2.09
CA PRO A 315 14.65 7.09 -3.04
C PRO A 315 14.11 5.97 -3.94
N ILE A 316 14.95 4.98 -4.23
CA ILE A 316 14.62 3.76 -4.95
C ILE A 316 15.35 2.60 -4.28
N ALA A 317 14.62 1.53 -3.98
CA ALA A 317 15.18 0.29 -3.43
C ALA A 317 14.71 -0.90 -4.26
N VAL A 318 15.64 -1.65 -4.85
CA VAL A 318 15.36 -2.87 -5.63
C VAL A 318 16.09 -4.02 -4.99
N THR A 319 15.37 -4.96 -4.38
CA THR A 319 16.01 -6.07 -3.68
C THR A 319 15.31 -7.40 -3.93
N SER A 320 16.11 -8.43 -4.24
CA SER A 320 15.67 -9.83 -4.24
C SER A 320 16.52 -10.62 -3.25
N LEU A 321 15.99 -10.81 -2.06
CA LEU A 321 16.67 -11.43 -0.93
C LEU A 321 15.72 -12.47 -0.32
N ASN A 322 16.24 -13.61 0.08
CA ASN A 322 15.42 -14.67 0.69
C ASN A 322 14.80 -14.18 2.02
N ARG A 323 13.55 -14.52 2.25
CA ARG A 323 12.86 -14.16 3.51
C ARG A 323 13.50 -14.86 4.71
N ASP A 324 13.80 -16.14 4.55
CA ASP A 324 14.36 -17.04 5.54
C ASP A 324 15.22 -18.12 4.86
N ASP A 325 15.62 -19.16 5.59
CA ASP A 325 16.49 -20.21 5.10
C ASP A 325 15.77 -21.21 4.17
N GLU A 326 14.45 -21.25 4.20
CA GLU A 326 13.61 -22.16 3.43
C GLU A 326 13.08 -21.50 2.15
N THR A 327 13.07 -20.18 2.11
CA THR A 327 12.50 -19.40 1.01
C THR A 327 13.55 -19.04 -0.03
N VAL A 328 13.25 -19.30 -1.29
CA VAL A 328 14.06 -18.82 -2.42
C VAL A 328 13.31 -17.67 -3.10
N SER A 329 13.86 -16.46 -2.99
CA SER A 329 13.27 -15.29 -3.63
C SER A 329 13.30 -15.41 -5.16
N GLY A 330 12.27 -14.90 -5.81
CA GLY A 330 12.17 -14.84 -7.27
C GLY A 330 13.08 -13.79 -7.89
N SER A 331 12.95 -13.57 -9.18
CA SER A 331 13.76 -12.64 -9.96
C SER A 331 13.07 -11.31 -10.23
N ILE A 332 13.89 -10.27 -10.45
CA ILE A 332 13.45 -8.95 -10.89
C ILE A 332 14.15 -8.65 -12.22
N SER A 333 13.38 -8.47 -13.28
CA SER A 333 13.92 -8.23 -14.62
C SER A 333 13.05 -7.30 -15.46
N GLU A 334 13.63 -6.70 -16.49
CA GLU A 334 12.90 -5.80 -17.40
C GLU A 334 12.23 -4.63 -16.66
N VAL A 335 12.93 -4.05 -15.67
CA VAL A 335 12.45 -2.90 -14.90
C VAL A 335 13.16 -1.64 -15.34
N ARG A 336 12.40 -0.59 -15.61
CA ARG A 336 12.91 0.69 -16.06
C ARG A 336 12.50 1.82 -15.12
N PHE A 337 13.47 2.69 -14.84
CA PHE A 337 13.32 3.95 -14.11
C PHE A 337 13.71 5.07 -15.03
N GLU A 338 12.75 5.92 -15.42
CA GLU A 338 12.96 6.93 -16.47
C GLU A 338 12.48 8.30 -16.00
N ASN A 339 13.27 9.37 -16.27
CA ASN A 339 12.90 10.75 -15.97
C ASN A 339 12.55 10.97 -14.48
N ILE A 340 13.39 10.52 -13.56
CA ILE A 340 13.14 10.61 -12.12
C ILE A 340 14.10 11.60 -11.48
N THR A 341 13.57 12.51 -10.68
CA THR A 341 14.37 13.43 -9.88
C THR A 341 14.21 13.13 -8.39
N CYS A 342 15.32 12.88 -7.70
CA CYS A 342 15.36 12.54 -6.29
C CYS A 342 16.10 13.61 -5.47
N CYS A 343 15.49 14.04 -4.36
CA CYS A 343 16.18 14.72 -3.27
C CYS A 343 16.01 13.84 -2.02
N SER A 344 17.08 13.17 -1.59
CA SER A 344 17.00 12.06 -0.64
C SER A 344 18.09 12.10 0.41
N GLU A 345 17.84 11.54 1.59
CA GLU A 345 18.86 11.44 2.64
C GLU A 345 19.75 10.18 2.48
N ASN A 346 19.46 9.36 1.46
CA ASN A 346 20.27 8.21 1.07
C ASN A 346 20.27 8.03 -0.46
N GLY A 347 21.11 7.13 -0.96
CA GLY A 347 21.15 6.78 -2.37
C GLY A 347 20.22 5.63 -2.75
N VAL A 348 20.21 5.31 -4.04
CA VAL A 348 19.51 4.15 -4.60
C VAL A 348 20.16 2.86 -4.09
N LEU A 349 19.34 1.91 -3.66
CA LEU A 349 19.76 0.58 -3.19
C LEU A 349 19.37 -0.49 -4.21
N ILE A 350 20.33 -1.29 -4.68
CA ILE A 350 20.08 -2.45 -5.54
C ILE A 350 20.86 -3.64 -4.97
N ALA A 351 20.14 -4.69 -4.51
CA ALA A 351 20.83 -5.82 -3.87
C ALA A 351 20.10 -7.16 -4.05
N ALA A 352 20.88 -8.22 -4.26
CA ALA A 352 20.36 -9.58 -4.35
C ALA A 352 21.23 -10.58 -3.56
N ASP A 353 20.65 -11.73 -3.26
CA ASP A 353 21.40 -12.89 -2.74
C ASP A 353 22.20 -13.59 -3.84
N ASP A 354 21.75 -13.45 -5.09
CA ASP A 354 22.37 -14.04 -6.26
C ASP A 354 22.34 -13.03 -7.44
N PRO A 355 23.44 -12.85 -8.18
CA PRO A 355 23.48 -11.92 -9.32
C PRO A 355 22.42 -12.15 -10.39
N ASP A 356 22.03 -13.39 -10.61
CA ASP A 356 21.04 -13.74 -11.64
C ASP A 356 19.61 -13.32 -11.26
N LYS A 357 19.36 -12.97 -9.99
CA LYS A 357 18.02 -12.57 -9.53
C LYS A 357 17.63 -11.14 -9.89
N ILE A 358 18.61 -10.26 -10.10
CA ILE A 358 18.33 -8.89 -10.56
C ILE A 358 19.09 -8.66 -11.86
N ARG A 359 18.37 -8.55 -12.96
CA ARG A 359 18.95 -8.35 -14.29
C ARG A 359 18.08 -7.44 -15.15
N ASP A 360 18.70 -6.85 -16.18
CA ASP A 360 18.01 -5.97 -17.14
C ASP A 360 17.28 -4.81 -16.47
N LEU A 361 17.91 -4.24 -15.42
CA LEU A 361 17.49 -2.97 -14.86
C LEU A 361 18.06 -1.83 -15.68
N THR A 362 17.21 -0.85 -15.99
CA THR A 362 17.63 0.36 -16.70
C THR A 362 17.23 1.61 -15.93
N PHE A 363 18.21 2.46 -15.65
CA PHE A 363 18.02 3.83 -15.18
C PHE A 363 18.35 4.78 -16.30
N ARG A 364 17.38 5.60 -16.71
CA ARG A 364 17.55 6.60 -17.77
C ARG A 364 17.09 7.96 -17.28
N ASN A 365 17.95 8.97 -17.42
CA ASN A 365 17.65 10.34 -16.98
C ASN A 365 17.17 10.38 -15.51
N VAL A 366 17.94 9.74 -14.61
CA VAL A 366 17.67 9.69 -13.16
C VAL A 366 18.69 10.55 -12.43
N ASP A 367 18.21 11.62 -11.79
CA ASP A 367 19.02 12.54 -11.01
C ASP A 367 18.81 12.30 -9.50
N VAL A 368 19.88 11.98 -8.76
CA VAL A 368 19.87 11.79 -7.32
C VAL A 368 20.67 12.88 -6.64
N THR A 369 20.00 13.70 -5.84
CA THR A 369 20.64 14.69 -4.96
C THR A 369 20.58 14.20 -3.53
N ILE A 370 21.73 13.88 -2.93
CA ILE A 370 21.83 13.51 -1.53
C ILE A 370 21.76 14.77 -0.67
N CYS A 371 20.83 14.78 0.26
CA CYS A 371 20.56 15.91 1.15
C CYS A 371 20.63 15.48 2.63
N SER A 372 20.54 16.44 3.54
CA SER A 372 20.44 16.17 4.98
C SER A 372 19.31 17.01 5.57
N ARG A 373 18.21 16.38 5.92
CA ARG A 373 17.00 17.04 6.43
C ARG A 373 16.66 16.64 7.86
N THR A 374 17.21 15.54 8.33
CA THR A 374 16.90 14.98 9.65
C THR A 374 18.16 14.71 10.47
N LYS A 375 17.96 14.47 11.76
CA LYS A 375 19.02 14.15 12.73
C LYS A 375 19.47 12.68 12.70
N TRP A 376 18.79 11.84 11.94
CA TRP A 376 19.04 10.40 11.95
C TRP A 376 20.38 10.04 11.31
N PRO A 377 21.03 8.94 11.75
CA PRO A 377 22.31 8.51 11.21
C PRO A 377 22.27 8.32 9.69
N LYS A 378 23.33 8.76 9.03
CA LYS A 378 23.57 8.59 7.59
C LYS A 378 24.48 7.38 7.34
N ASN A 379 24.80 7.11 6.07
CA ASN A 379 25.70 6.03 5.67
C ASN A 379 25.19 4.65 6.14
N ARG A 380 23.92 4.38 5.83
CA ARG A 380 23.24 3.13 6.15
C ARG A 380 22.29 2.73 5.05
N TYR A 381 22.17 1.43 4.84
CA TYR A 381 21.12 0.87 3.97
C TYR A 381 20.32 -0.18 4.72
N ASP A 382 19.01 -0.23 4.45
CA ASP A 382 18.09 -1.17 5.09
C ASP A 382 17.68 -2.30 4.15
N PHE A 383 18.14 -3.51 4.45
CA PHE A 383 17.88 -4.72 3.68
C PHE A 383 16.65 -5.51 4.18
N ARG A 384 16.03 -5.05 5.26
CA ARG A 384 14.84 -5.72 5.82
C ARG A 384 13.61 -5.63 4.89
N PRO A 385 12.57 -6.48 5.08
CA PRO A 385 12.47 -7.57 6.06
C PRO A 385 13.20 -8.83 5.61
N GLY A 386 13.50 -9.68 6.59
CA GLY A 386 14.09 -11.00 6.44
C GLY A 386 14.92 -11.37 7.67
N ILE A 387 15.04 -12.65 7.98
CA ILE A 387 15.68 -13.11 9.23
C ILE A 387 17.19 -12.85 9.28
N ARG A 388 17.84 -12.72 8.13
CA ARG A 388 19.29 -12.46 8.00
C ARG A 388 19.60 -11.05 7.51
N GLN A 389 18.57 -10.22 7.29
CA GLN A 389 18.75 -8.87 6.80
C GLN A 389 18.64 -7.87 7.96
N GLY A 390 19.35 -6.77 7.82
CA GLY A 390 19.41 -5.71 8.80
C GLY A 390 19.63 -4.35 8.18
N VAL A 391 19.82 -3.38 9.04
CA VAL A 391 20.36 -2.08 8.65
C VAL A 391 21.88 -2.17 8.76
N GLU A 392 22.58 -1.94 7.67
CA GLU A 392 24.04 -2.02 7.59
C GLU A 392 24.66 -0.65 7.44
N ASP A 393 25.77 -0.43 8.16
CA ASP A 393 26.57 0.79 8.04
C ASP A 393 27.42 0.74 6.77
N ILE A 394 26.96 1.40 5.73
CA ILE A 394 27.59 1.46 4.42
C ILE A 394 27.60 2.91 3.97
N PRO A 395 28.76 3.46 3.57
CA PRO A 395 28.84 4.83 3.06
C PRO A 395 27.88 5.07 1.91
N THR A 396 27.13 6.17 2.01
CA THR A 396 26.15 6.55 1.00
C THR A 396 26.81 6.77 -0.37
N ALA A 397 26.21 6.24 -1.40
CA ALA A 397 26.55 6.48 -2.81
C ALA A 397 25.28 6.91 -3.55
N GLY A 398 25.41 7.49 -4.72
CA GLY A 398 24.25 7.77 -5.58
C GLY A 398 23.47 6.50 -5.91
N PHE A 399 24.22 5.45 -6.30
CA PHE A 399 23.71 4.11 -6.57
C PHE A 399 24.60 3.09 -5.85
N PHE A 400 24.02 2.32 -4.95
CA PHE A 400 24.71 1.21 -4.29
C PHE A 400 24.21 -0.11 -4.86
N LEU A 401 25.14 -0.94 -5.36
CA LEU A 401 24.88 -2.24 -5.96
C LEU A 401 25.56 -3.36 -5.16
N ARG A 402 24.82 -4.45 -4.92
CA ARG A 402 25.34 -5.65 -4.27
C ARG A 402 24.82 -6.89 -4.96
N ARG A 403 25.74 -7.71 -5.53
CA ARG A 403 25.44 -8.99 -6.17
C ARG A 403 24.31 -8.90 -7.19
N THR A 404 24.42 -7.97 -8.13
CA THR A 404 23.44 -7.76 -9.18
C THR A 404 23.99 -8.21 -10.54
N GLY A 405 23.10 -8.65 -11.42
CA GLY A 405 23.43 -8.84 -12.82
C GLY A 405 23.49 -7.49 -13.55
N LYS A 406 23.05 -7.48 -14.79
CA LYS A 406 23.15 -6.29 -15.64
C LYS A 406 22.26 -5.14 -15.17
N VAL A 407 22.88 -4.02 -14.76
CA VAL A 407 22.26 -2.73 -14.51
C VAL A 407 22.81 -1.69 -15.50
N THR A 408 21.94 -0.98 -16.20
CA THR A 408 22.33 0.01 -17.20
C THR A 408 21.98 1.41 -16.71
N PHE A 409 22.92 2.34 -16.81
CA PHE A 409 22.74 3.75 -16.48
C PHE A 409 22.93 4.59 -17.76
N ASP A 410 21.91 5.38 -18.11
CA ASP A 410 21.91 6.25 -19.27
C ASP A 410 21.49 7.66 -18.84
N HIS A 411 22.36 8.66 -19.03
CA HIS A 411 22.14 10.07 -18.63
C HIS A 411 21.75 10.24 -17.14
N CYS A 412 22.27 9.38 -16.25
CA CYS A 412 22.04 9.47 -14.82
C CYS A 412 23.11 10.34 -14.12
N ARG A 413 22.73 10.99 -13.03
CA ARG A 413 23.62 11.82 -12.21
C ARG A 413 23.40 11.57 -10.72
N ALA A 414 24.48 11.66 -9.96
CA ALA A 414 24.43 11.72 -8.51
C ALA A 414 25.27 12.90 -8.02
N ARG A 415 24.75 13.63 -7.05
CA ARG A 415 25.43 14.74 -6.39
C ARG A 415 25.03 14.84 -4.94
N ALA A 416 25.86 15.51 -4.14
CA ALA A 416 25.52 15.87 -2.78
C ALA A 416 25.31 17.36 -2.64
N GLU A 417 24.45 17.77 -1.73
CA GLU A 417 24.34 19.16 -1.31
C GLU A 417 25.64 19.62 -0.59
N ASP A 418 25.90 20.94 -0.56
CA ASP A 418 27.07 21.50 0.10
C ASP A 418 27.21 21.01 1.55
N GLY A 419 28.41 20.57 1.90
CA GLY A 419 28.73 20.06 3.23
C GLY A 419 28.49 18.56 3.43
N ILE A 420 28.03 17.84 2.41
CA ILE A 420 27.88 16.38 2.43
C ILE A 420 29.00 15.76 1.57
N SER A 421 29.80 14.86 2.15
CA SER A 421 30.81 14.09 1.42
C SER A 421 30.28 12.74 1.01
N LEU A 422 30.51 12.33 -0.24
CA LEU A 422 30.23 11.00 -0.76
C LEU A 422 31.49 10.14 -0.92
N ASP A 423 32.59 10.47 -0.21
CA ASP A 423 33.87 9.74 -0.18
C ASP A 423 34.49 9.43 -1.56
N GLY A 424 34.27 10.28 -2.57
CA GLY A 424 34.87 10.14 -3.91
C GLY A 424 34.34 8.98 -4.74
N ARG A 425 33.26 8.31 -4.31
CA ARG A 425 32.55 7.24 -5.04
C ARG A 425 31.09 7.68 -5.27
N GLU A 426 30.93 8.81 -5.86
CA GLU A 426 29.70 9.59 -5.86
C GLU A 426 28.59 8.97 -6.69
N PHE A 427 28.92 8.27 -7.77
CA PHE A 427 27.90 7.74 -8.68
C PHE A 427 27.53 6.30 -8.37
N VAL A 428 28.41 5.33 -8.56
CA VAL A 428 28.14 3.91 -8.34
C VAL A 428 29.13 3.31 -7.37
N ARG A 429 28.64 2.56 -6.40
CA ARG A 429 29.43 1.71 -5.50
C ARG A 429 28.96 0.28 -5.66
N GLU A 430 29.84 -0.60 -6.07
CA GLU A 430 29.59 -2.03 -6.15
C GLU A 430 30.25 -2.76 -4.96
N GLN A 431 29.57 -3.72 -4.39
CA GLN A 431 30.07 -4.57 -3.33
C GLN A 431 29.87 -6.03 -3.71
N GLU A 432 30.99 -6.72 -3.93
CA GLU A 432 31.02 -8.17 -3.99
C GLU A 432 31.16 -8.71 -2.55
N ILE A 433 30.31 -9.64 -2.17
CA ILE A 433 30.48 -10.39 -0.92
C ILE A 433 31.28 -11.64 -1.27
N GLN A 434 32.48 -11.78 -0.67
CA GLN A 434 33.32 -12.96 -0.78
C GLN A 434 32.69 -14.16 -0.07
#